data_443fb2e5eab5181c3d13897061c85931
#
_entry.id   443fb2e5eab5181c3d13897061c85931
#
_cell.length_a   1.000
_cell.length_b   1.000
_cell.length_c   1.000
_cell.angle_alpha   90.00
_cell.angle_beta   90.00
_cell.angle_gamma   90.00
#
_symmetry.space_group_name_H-M   'P 1'
#
loop_
_entity.id
_entity.type
_entity.pdbx_description
1 polymer ?
#
loop_
_entity_poly.entity_id
_entity_poly.type
_entity_poly.pdbx_seq_one_letter_code
_entity_poly.pdbx_strand_id
1 'polypeptide(L)'
;MKNIAMAVVVREGKVLIQKRFRHRQGMVFEFPGGSVDPGESGSEAAIRELWEETGLKDLQLLGTHQALNNFGGEIHYVVLRADLNKEPKMVDAERQQTFYWLEPSAIPLGDFYRADIEFIEKYLSRYV
;
A
#
# COMPACT_ATOMS: atom_id res chain seq x y z
N MET A 1 18.75 4.05 -8.58
CA MET A 1 17.96 3.06 -7.84
C MET A 1 16.65 3.70 -7.43
N LYS A 2 15.57 2.99 -7.62
CA LYS A 2 14.25 3.53 -7.32
C LYS A 2 13.78 3.05 -5.96
N ASN A 3 13.49 3.98 -5.05
CA ASN A 3 12.87 3.68 -3.77
C ASN A 3 11.36 3.80 -3.89
N ILE A 4 10.65 2.88 -3.27
CA ILE A 4 9.21 2.77 -3.34
C ILE A 4 8.63 2.81 -1.93
N ALA A 5 7.47 3.45 -1.77
CA ALA A 5 6.75 3.48 -0.51
C ALA A 5 5.35 2.89 -0.71
N MET A 6 4.99 1.96 0.15
CA MET A 6 3.69 1.31 0.16
C MET A 6 2.90 1.77 1.37
N ALA A 7 1.66 2.18 1.16
CA ALA A 7 0.74 2.53 2.23
C ALA A 7 -0.03 1.28 2.64
N VAL A 8 0.19 0.82 3.87
CA VAL A 8 -0.50 -0.34 4.44
C VAL A 8 -1.55 0.21 5.39
N VAL A 9 -2.77 0.34 4.90
CA VAL A 9 -3.86 0.96 5.65
C VAL A 9 -4.68 -0.11 6.34
N VAL A 10 -4.73 -0.06 7.67
CA VAL A 10 -5.46 -1.04 8.48
C VAL A 10 -6.69 -0.42 9.12
N ARG A 11 -7.77 -1.22 9.21
CA ARG A 11 -9.04 -0.80 9.80
C ARG A 11 -9.77 -2.04 10.28
N GLU A 12 -10.00 -2.13 11.58
CA GLU A 12 -10.77 -3.22 12.21
C GLU A 12 -10.37 -4.63 11.75
N GLY A 13 -9.08 -4.95 11.86
CA GLY A 13 -8.57 -6.28 11.53
C GLY A 13 -8.39 -6.54 10.05
N LYS A 14 -8.61 -5.53 9.22
CA LYS A 14 -8.51 -5.65 7.75
C LYS A 14 -7.52 -4.65 7.21
N VAL A 15 -7.04 -4.93 6.01
CA VAL A 15 -6.08 -4.07 5.30
C VAL A 15 -6.63 -3.67 3.94
N LEU A 16 -6.33 -2.46 3.53
CA LEU A 16 -6.76 -1.93 2.24
C LEU A 16 -5.89 -2.49 1.13
N ILE A 17 -6.52 -3.19 0.20
CA ILE A 17 -5.88 -3.70 -1.02
C ILE A 17 -6.63 -3.11 -2.20
N GLN A 18 -5.89 -2.61 -3.18
CA GLN A 18 -6.51 -2.14 -4.41
C GLN A 18 -6.30 -3.13 -5.54
N LYS A 19 -7.29 -3.21 -6.42
CA LYS A 19 -7.18 -3.89 -7.71
C LYS A 19 -7.21 -2.81 -8.76
N ARG A 20 -6.19 -2.75 -9.62
CA ARG A 20 -6.12 -1.71 -10.65
C ARG A 20 -5.59 -2.25 -11.96
N PHE A 21 -5.88 -1.52 -13.04
CA PHE A 21 -5.30 -1.80 -14.34
C PHE A 21 -3.85 -1.32 -14.40
N ARG A 22 -2.94 -2.20 -14.83
CA ARG A 22 -1.56 -1.85 -15.17
C ARG A 22 -1.30 -2.24 -16.61
N HIS A 23 -0.70 -1.31 -17.35
CA HIS A 23 -0.32 -1.55 -18.73
C HIS A 23 0.55 -2.81 -18.81
N ARG A 24 0.25 -3.70 -19.75
CA ARG A 24 0.93 -5.00 -19.98
C ARG A 24 0.66 -6.09 -18.95
N GLN A 25 0.09 -5.78 -17.80
CA GLN A 25 -0.18 -6.79 -16.77
C GLN A 25 -1.67 -7.08 -16.59
N GLY A 26 -2.53 -6.18 -17.07
CA GLY A 26 -3.96 -6.28 -16.83
C GLY A 26 -4.31 -5.82 -15.41
N MET A 27 -5.35 -6.43 -14.83
CA MET A 27 -5.79 -6.10 -13.48
C MET A 27 -4.94 -6.83 -12.45
N VAL A 28 -4.37 -6.09 -11.49
CA VAL A 28 -3.51 -6.65 -10.44
C VAL A 28 -3.94 -6.12 -9.07
N PHE A 29 -3.76 -6.96 -8.06
CA PHE A 29 -3.94 -6.59 -6.65
C PHE A 29 -2.64 -6.07 -6.08
N GLU A 30 -2.69 -4.97 -5.32
CA GLU A 30 -1.50 -4.37 -4.73
C GLU A 30 -1.84 -3.45 -3.55
N PHE A 31 -0.83 -3.08 -2.77
CA PHE A 31 -0.97 -1.96 -1.84
C PHE A 31 -0.95 -0.65 -2.63
N PRO A 32 -1.69 0.37 -2.19
CA PRO A 32 -1.48 1.73 -2.70
C PRO A 32 -0.05 2.18 -2.42
N GLY A 33 0.54 2.92 -3.33
CA GLY A 33 1.90 3.42 -3.14
C GLY A 33 2.53 3.88 -4.44
N GLY A 34 3.80 4.21 -4.37
CA GLY A 34 4.56 4.68 -5.52
C GLY A 34 5.98 5.08 -5.17
N SER A 35 6.60 5.84 -6.06
CA SER A 35 7.99 6.25 -5.92
C SER A 35 8.18 7.27 -4.81
N VAL A 36 9.31 7.16 -4.11
CA VAL A 36 9.77 8.17 -3.16
C VAL A 36 10.47 9.25 -3.96
N ASP A 37 9.98 10.49 -3.87
CA ASP A 37 10.57 11.63 -4.58
C ASP A 37 11.83 12.14 -3.87
N PRO A 38 12.72 12.83 -4.58
CA PRO A 38 13.90 13.42 -3.94
C PRO A 38 13.50 14.33 -2.77
N GLY A 39 14.15 14.11 -1.63
CA GLY A 39 13.88 14.88 -0.41
C GLY A 39 12.71 14.39 0.42
N GLU A 40 11.97 13.37 -0.03
CA GLU A 40 10.91 12.75 0.77
C GLU A 40 11.43 11.59 1.62
N SER A 41 10.85 11.42 2.80
CA SER A 41 11.00 10.17 3.54
C SER A 41 10.04 9.13 2.95
N GLY A 42 10.26 7.86 3.32
CA GLY A 42 9.32 6.79 2.92
C GLY A 42 7.91 7.05 3.43
N SER A 43 7.78 7.52 4.68
CA SER A 43 6.46 7.84 5.26
C SER A 43 5.78 8.98 4.52
N GLU A 44 6.50 10.03 4.19
CA GLU A 44 5.96 11.15 3.43
C GLU A 44 5.48 10.71 2.05
N ALA A 45 6.26 9.88 1.37
CA ALA A 45 5.91 9.36 0.05
C ALA A 45 4.67 8.48 0.12
N ALA A 46 4.58 7.57 1.09
CA ALA A 46 3.41 6.70 1.24
C ALA A 46 2.14 7.50 1.50
N ILE A 47 2.21 8.50 2.37
CA ILE A 47 1.07 9.36 2.70
C ILE A 47 0.63 10.15 1.46
N ARG A 48 1.57 10.72 0.72
CA ARG A 48 1.28 11.47 -0.50
C ARG A 48 0.65 10.58 -1.57
N GLU A 49 1.26 9.43 -1.86
CA GLU A 49 0.76 8.50 -2.86
C GLU A 49 -0.63 7.98 -2.50
N LEU A 50 -0.86 7.67 -1.22
CA LEU A 50 -2.17 7.22 -0.76
C LEU A 50 -3.23 8.28 -1.04
N TRP A 51 -2.94 9.52 -0.72
CA TRP A 51 -3.86 10.62 -0.97
C TRP A 51 -4.13 10.81 -2.47
N GLU A 52 -3.08 10.79 -3.29
CA GLU A 52 -3.20 10.93 -4.73
C GLU A 52 -4.04 9.81 -5.36
N GLU A 53 -3.88 8.58 -4.86
CA GLU A 53 -4.55 7.43 -5.45
C GLU A 53 -5.94 7.16 -4.90
N THR A 54 -6.20 7.49 -3.64
CA THR A 54 -7.43 7.06 -2.95
C THR A 54 -8.21 8.20 -2.31
N GLY A 55 -7.61 9.38 -2.17
CA GLY A 55 -8.22 10.49 -1.43
C GLY A 55 -8.16 10.36 0.09
N LEU A 56 -7.58 9.28 0.61
CA LEU A 56 -7.45 9.11 2.06
C LEU A 56 -6.36 10.02 2.62
N LYS A 57 -6.66 10.67 3.74
CA LYS A 57 -5.73 11.55 4.44
C LYS A 57 -6.01 11.56 5.95
N ASP A 58 -5.07 12.12 6.70
CA ASP A 58 -5.20 12.29 8.15
C ASP A 58 -5.35 10.95 8.88
N LEU A 59 -4.56 9.95 8.46
CA LEU A 59 -4.53 8.66 9.08
C LEU A 59 -3.43 8.61 10.15
N GLN A 60 -3.61 7.74 11.13
CA GLN A 60 -2.63 7.56 12.22
C GLN A 60 -1.48 6.67 11.77
N LEU A 61 -0.25 7.17 11.87
CA LEU A 61 0.94 6.37 11.60
C LEU A 61 1.16 5.38 12.74
N LEU A 62 1.20 4.09 12.43
CA LEU A 62 1.41 3.02 13.41
C LEU A 62 2.83 2.48 13.42
N GLY A 63 3.50 2.46 12.29
CA GLY A 63 4.87 1.94 12.20
C GLY A 63 5.37 1.92 10.77
N THR A 64 6.65 1.64 10.62
CA THR A 64 7.31 1.55 9.32
C THR A 64 8.24 0.35 9.29
N HIS A 65 8.37 -0.26 8.10
CA HIS A 65 9.27 -1.37 7.85
C HIS A 65 9.97 -1.15 6.53
N GLN A 66 11.17 -1.67 6.38
CA GLN A 66 11.94 -1.53 5.15
C GLN A 66 12.39 -2.89 4.64
N ALA A 67 12.46 -3.00 3.32
CA ALA A 67 13.00 -4.17 2.62
C ALA A 67 13.75 -3.68 1.38
N LEU A 68 14.50 -4.58 0.76
CA LEU A 68 15.15 -4.29 -0.52
C LEU A 68 14.22 -4.75 -1.65
N ASN A 69 14.13 -3.94 -2.71
CA ASN A 69 13.41 -4.36 -3.91
C ASN A 69 14.34 -5.11 -4.86
N ASN A 70 13.77 -5.70 -5.91
CA ASN A 70 14.54 -6.50 -6.88
C ASN A 70 15.46 -5.66 -7.75
N PHE A 71 15.38 -4.33 -7.68
CA PHE A 71 16.15 -3.41 -8.51
C PHE A 71 17.22 -2.65 -7.72
N GLY A 72 17.52 -3.11 -6.51
CA GLY A 72 18.56 -2.53 -5.66
C GLY A 72 18.14 -1.34 -4.81
N GLY A 73 16.88 -0.91 -4.91
CA GLY A 73 16.32 0.15 -4.07
C GLY A 73 15.63 -0.38 -2.83
N GLU A 74 15.08 0.53 -2.03
CA GLU A 74 14.34 0.19 -0.83
C GLU A 74 12.83 0.22 -1.06
N ILE A 75 12.13 -0.64 -0.34
CA ILE A 75 10.67 -0.56 -0.21
C ILE A 75 10.37 -0.17 1.24
N HIS A 76 9.57 0.87 1.41
CA HIS A 76 9.11 1.33 2.72
C HIS A 76 7.65 0.91 2.87
N TYR A 77 7.36 0.12 3.89
CA TYR A 77 6.00 -0.25 4.25
C TYR A 77 5.56 0.65 5.40
N VAL A 78 4.63 1.52 5.12
CA VAL A 78 4.17 2.54 6.07
C VAL A 78 2.77 2.16 6.53
N VAL A 79 2.65 1.74 7.77
CA VAL A 79 1.40 1.22 8.32
C VAL A 79 0.60 2.38 8.93
N LEU A 80 -0.61 2.56 8.42
CA LEU A 80 -1.49 3.66 8.78
C LEU A 80 -2.83 3.10 9.23
N ARG A 81 -3.41 3.65 10.29
CA ARG A 81 -4.74 3.25 10.74
C ARG A 81 -5.79 4.24 10.28
N ALA A 82 -6.87 3.71 9.69
CA ALA A 82 -8.01 4.49 9.27
C ALA A 82 -9.19 4.29 10.23
N ASP A 83 -9.95 5.36 10.49
CA ASP A 83 -11.21 5.26 11.20
C ASP A 83 -12.28 4.66 10.27
N LEU A 84 -13.38 4.20 10.87
CA LEU A 84 -14.47 3.57 10.13
C LEU A 84 -15.11 4.46 9.08
N ASN A 85 -15.07 5.77 9.27
CA ASN A 85 -15.64 6.73 8.32
C ASN A 85 -14.72 7.05 7.14
N LYS A 86 -13.51 6.50 7.11
CA LYS A 86 -12.56 6.72 6.03
C LYS A 86 -12.79 5.68 4.94
N GLU A 87 -13.16 6.14 3.75
CA GLU A 87 -13.36 5.27 2.60
C GLU A 87 -12.52 5.75 1.42
N PRO A 88 -11.78 4.82 0.76
CA PRO A 88 -11.04 5.16 -0.44
C PRO A 88 -11.98 5.37 -1.61
N LYS A 89 -11.54 6.19 -2.56
CA LYS A 89 -12.28 6.40 -3.81
C LYS A 89 -11.29 6.51 -4.97
N MET A 90 -11.74 6.14 -6.14
CA MET A 90 -10.94 6.26 -7.35
C MET A 90 -10.80 7.73 -7.73
N VAL A 91 -9.57 8.24 -7.72
CA VAL A 91 -9.27 9.62 -8.10
C VAL A 91 -9.02 9.73 -9.59
N ASP A 92 -8.32 8.76 -10.18
CA ASP A 92 -8.01 8.71 -11.62
C ASP A 92 -8.77 7.57 -12.27
N ALA A 93 -9.76 7.91 -13.12
CA ALA A 93 -10.62 6.91 -13.77
C ALA A 93 -9.85 5.94 -14.68
N GLU A 94 -8.72 6.36 -15.24
CA GLU A 94 -7.92 5.49 -16.11
C GLU A 94 -7.30 4.30 -15.38
N ARG A 95 -7.11 4.42 -14.07
CA ARG A 95 -6.57 3.32 -13.26
C ARG A 95 -7.56 2.19 -13.07
N GLN A 96 -8.85 2.44 -13.23
CA GLN A 96 -9.90 1.45 -13.03
C GLN A 96 -9.80 0.76 -11.66
N GLN A 97 -9.54 1.53 -10.63
CA GLN A 97 -9.29 1.01 -9.28
C GLN A 97 -10.57 0.52 -8.62
N THR A 98 -10.46 -0.63 -7.95
CA THR A 98 -11.45 -1.11 -7.00
C THR A 98 -10.75 -1.36 -5.68
N PHE A 99 -11.40 -1.03 -4.57
CA PHE A 99 -10.80 -1.12 -3.25
C PHE A 99 -11.48 -2.19 -2.42
N TYR A 100 -10.67 -2.94 -1.67
CA TYR A 100 -11.14 -4.02 -0.81
C TYR A 100 -10.52 -3.88 0.56
N TRP A 101 -11.32 -4.08 1.60
CA TRP A 101 -10.82 -4.25 2.96
C TRP A 101 -10.79 -5.74 3.23
N LEU A 102 -9.59 -6.31 3.30
CA LEU A 102 -9.39 -7.75 3.38
C LEU A 102 -8.71 -8.14 4.69
N GLU A 103 -9.13 -9.27 5.25
CA GLU A 103 -8.35 -9.90 6.29
C GLU A 103 -7.02 -10.37 5.69
N PRO A 104 -5.91 -10.40 6.46
CA PRO A 104 -4.61 -10.81 5.93
C PRO A 104 -4.63 -12.15 5.20
N SER A 105 -5.40 -13.12 5.70
CA SER A 105 -5.51 -14.44 5.08
C SER A 105 -6.23 -14.43 3.73
N ALA A 106 -6.96 -13.37 3.43
CA ALA A 106 -7.71 -13.25 2.18
C ALA A 106 -6.94 -12.47 1.09
N ILE A 107 -5.75 -11.97 1.38
CA ILE A 107 -4.95 -11.22 0.41
C ILE A 107 -4.50 -12.16 -0.72
N PRO A 108 -4.76 -11.81 -2.00
CA PRO A 108 -4.36 -12.65 -3.13
C PRO A 108 -2.87 -12.49 -3.43
N LEU A 109 -2.04 -13.25 -2.73
CA LEU A 109 -0.59 -13.10 -2.74
C LEU A 109 0.07 -13.29 -4.11
N GLY A 110 -0.61 -13.94 -5.05
CA GLY A 110 -0.05 -14.24 -6.37
C GLY A 110 0.37 -13.01 -7.19
N ASP A 111 -0.24 -11.86 -6.91
CA ASP A 111 0.10 -10.61 -7.62
C ASP A 111 1.18 -9.80 -6.90
N PHE A 112 1.58 -10.21 -5.70
CA PHE A 112 2.49 -9.45 -4.86
C PHE A 112 3.95 -9.86 -5.06
N TYR A 113 4.85 -8.92 -4.88
CA TYR A 113 6.29 -9.20 -4.88
C TYR A 113 6.67 -9.98 -3.62
N ARG A 114 7.81 -10.66 -3.69
CA ARG A 114 8.29 -11.45 -2.55
C ARG A 114 8.45 -10.63 -1.29
N ALA A 115 8.96 -9.40 -1.41
CA ALA A 115 9.13 -8.52 -0.26
C ALA A 115 7.79 -8.18 0.39
N ASP A 116 6.74 -7.96 -0.42
CA ASP A 116 5.39 -7.71 0.07
C ASP A 116 4.84 -8.91 0.83
N ILE A 117 5.04 -10.11 0.28
CA ILE A 117 4.59 -11.35 0.91
C ILE A 117 5.29 -11.54 2.26
N GLU A 118 6.60 -11.30 2.33
CA GLU A 118 7.35 -11.39 3.57
C GLU A 118 6.84 -10.38 4.61
N PHE A 119 6.55 -9.16 4.18
CA PHE A 119 5.97 -8.16 5.08
C PHE A 119 4.62 -8.63 5.63
N ILE A 120 3.75 -9.12 4.75
CA ILE A 120 2.42 -9.60 5.14
C ILE A 120 2.54 -10.74 6.15
N GLU A 121 3.41 -11.69 5.88
CA GLU A 121 3.56 -12.88 6.73
C GLU A 121 4.24 -12.60 8.06
N LYS A 122 5.22 -11.69 8.08
CA LYS A 122 6.05 -11.45 9.28
C LYS A 122 5.54 -10.33 10.16
N TYR A 123 4.96 -9.28 9.58
CA TYR A 123 4.73 -8.04 10.32
C TYR A 123 3.27 -7.59 10.36
N LEU A 124 2.49 -7.89 9.34
CA LEU A 124 1.13 -7.33 9.25
C LEU A 124 0.25 -7.71 10.43
N SER A 125 0.40 -8.91 10.98
CA SER A 125 -0.40 -9.38 12.11
C SER A 125 -0.26 -8.52 13.36
N ARG A 126 0.82 -7.75 13.47
CA ARG A 126 1.03 -6.85 14.62
C ARG A 126 0.05 -5.68 14.64
N TYR A 127 -0.55 -5.39 13.49
CA TYR A 127 -1.33 -4.17 13.29
C TYR A 127 -2.83 -4.44 13.07
N VAL A 128 -3.19 -5.65 12.81
CA VAL A 128 -4.58 -6.03 12.53
C VAL A 128 -5.23 -6.83 13.65
#